data_6bd5316f5641437c593dc668d74f2b55
#
_entry.id   6bd5316f5641437c593dc668d74f2b55
#
_cell.length_a   1.000
_cell.length_b   1.000
_cell.length_c   1.000
_cell.angle_alpha   90.00
_cell.angle_beta   90.00
_cell.angle_gamma   90.00
#
_symmetry.space_group_name_H-M   'P 1'
#
loop_
_entity.id
_entity.type
_entity.pdbx_description
1 polymer ?
#
loop_
_entity_poly.entity_id
_entity_poly.type
_entity_poly.pdbx_seq_one_letter_code
_entity_poly.pdbx_strand_id
1 'polypeptide(L)'
;MMVISMLKKRIISAIIGILLLIFLVFAGSLPFFITVSIITVLAVREYGRMLQIKSKALLTLLSLSSVLIVFNVYLISNNYNYLPYGIIFFIIIFSLYIYHLYNYEENQFIKNLSYQLFSVIYIGGGLSFAVFLRDLNRDPFINTSALWLVLIATWLTDSGAYFVGKKFGKKSMAPIISPNKTIAGAVGGILTTALFIIAAAYFLEILTIYYIIFAFLFPAVAIMGDLFESCIKRNFGVKDTGTIIPGHGGILDRFDSFIFTAPFTYYFIILLLG
;
A
#
# COMPACT_ATOMS: atom_id res chain seq x y z
N MET A 1 -33.44 1.37 8.97
CA MET A 1 -32.67 1.97 10.08
C MET A 1 -31.21 1.47 10.15
N MET A 2 -30.96 0.17 10.05
CA MET A 2 -29.60 -0.43 10.15
C MET A 2 -28.64 0.01 9.03
N VAL A 3 -29.07 0.11 7.77
CA VAL A 3 -28.28 0.54 6.60
C VAL A 3 -27.83 2.00 6.72
N ILE A 4 -28.70 2.88 7.21
CA ILE A 4 -28.38 4.31 7.40
C ILE A 4 -27.32 4.50 8.51
N SER A 5 -27.37 3.66 9.57
CA SER A 5 -26.38 3.71 10.64
C SER A 5 -24.98 3.22 10.17
N MET A 6 -24.93 2.23 9.28
CA MET A 6 -23.68 1.75 8.68
C MET A 6 -23.08 2.76 7.71
N LEU A 7 -23.90 3.44 6.90
CA LEU A 7 -23.43 4.48 5.98
C LEU A 7 -22.85 5.68 6.76
N LYS A 8 -23.56 6.13 7.81
CA LYS A 8 -23.06 7.20 8.68
C LYS A 8 -21.70 6.85 9.31
N LYS A 9 -21.54 5.63 9.84
CA LYS A 9 -20.26 5.17 10.40
C LYS A 9 -19.13 5.20 9.36
N ARG A 10 -19.40 4.77 8.12
CA ARG A 10 -18.43 4.81 7.03
C ARG A 10 -18.02 6.24 6.67
N ILE A 11 -18.97 7.15 6.53
CA ILE A 11 -18.67 8.56 6.21
C ILE A 11 -17.85 9.20 7.32
N ILE A 12 -18.23 9.00 8.58
CA ILE A 12 -17.51 9.57 9.73
C ILE A 12 -16.08 9.03 9.80
N SER A 13 -15.88 7.71 9.69
CA SER A 13 -14.53 7.12 9.72
C SER A 13 -13.67 7.59 8.54
N ALA A 14 -14.25 7.77 7.35
CA ALA A 14 -13.52 8.31 6.21
C ALA A 14 -13.08 9.77 6.43
N ILE A 15 -13.99 10.63 6.91
CA ILE A 15 -13.67 12.05 7.20
C ILE A 15 -12.57 12.15 8.27
N ILE A 16 -12.73 11.43 9.38
CA ILE A 16 -11.71 11.43 10.45
C ILE A 16 -10.37 10.90 9.90
N GLY A 17 -10.38 9.83 9.11
CA GLY A 17 -9.17 9.28 8.50
C GLY A 17 -8.46 10.26 7.57
N ILE A 18 -9.22 10.97 6.72
CA ILE A 18 -8.66 11.97 5.80
C ILE A 18 -8.09 13.17 6.58
N LEU A 19 -8.80 13.71 7.57
CA LEU A 19 -8.32 14.83 8.37
C LEU A 19 -7.07 14.45 9.16
N LEU A 20 -7.04 13.26 9.74
CA LEU A 20 -5.87 12.73 10.44
C LEU A 20 -4.69 12.56 9.48
N LEU A 21 -4.92 12.02 8.29
CA LEU A 21 -3.88 11.86 7.27
C LEU A 21 -3.29 13.20 6.85
N ILE A 22 -4.14 14.20 6.57
CA ILE A 22 -3.71 15.56 6.24
C ILE A 22 -2.83 16.11 7.37
N PHE A 23 -3.33 16.06 8.61
CA PHE A 23 -2.58 16.52 9.77
C PHE A 23 -1.22 15.84 9.89
N LEU A 24 -1.15 14.51 9.77
CA LEU A 24 0.08 13.75 9.95
C LEU A 24 1.09 13.98 8.81
N VAL A 25 0.62 14.18 7.59
CA VAL A 25 1.50 14.53 6.46
C VAL A 25 2.20 15.87 6.69
N PHE A 26 1.49 16.86 7.24
CA PHE A 26 2.06 18.19 7.52
C PHE A 26 2.73 18.30 8.89
N ALA A 27 2.51 17.37 9.82
CA ALA A 27 3.09 17.40 11.17
C ALA A 27 4.63 17.20 11.20
N GLY A 28 5.24 16.81 10.08
CA GLY A 28 6.67 16.61 9.97
C GLY A 28 7.07 15.15 9.70
N SER A 29 8.36 14.94 9.42
CA SER A 29 8.87 13.63 8.99
C SER A 29 8.77 12.58 10.10
N LEU A 30 9.10 12.92 11.35
CA LEU A 30 9.06 11.99 12.47
C LEU A 30 7.62 11.51 12.83
N PRO A 31 6.62 12.40 13.02
CA PRO A 31 5.24 11.98 13.24
C PRO A 31 4.69 11.11 12.10
N PHE A 32 5.03 11.44 10.86
CA PHE A 32 4.62 10.65 9.70
C PHE A 32 5.26 9.26 9.69
N PHE A 33 6.57 9.17 9.94
CA PHE A 33 7.27 7.89 10.10
C PHE A 33 6.64 7.01 11.18
N ILE A 34 6.34 7.58 12.36
CA ILE A 34 5.68 6.84 13.45
C ILE A 34 4.33 6.31 12.99
N THR A 35 3.55 7.11 12.27
CA THR A 35 2.25 6.70 11.74
C THR A 35 2.37 5.56 10.74
N VAL A 36 3.28 5.66 9.77
CA VAL A 36 3.52 4.59 8.80
C VAL A 36 3.99 3.32 9.50
N SER A 37 4.83 3.44 10.54
CA SER A 37 5.27 2.30 11.36
C SER A 37 4.11 1.61 12.08
N ILE A 38 3.17 2.38 12.66
CA ILE A 38 1.96 1.83 13.29
C ILE A 38 1.09 1.11 12.27
N ILE A 39 0.84 1.73 11.11
CA ILE A 39 0.09 1.12 10.00
C ILE A 39 0.76 -0.18 9.56
N THR A 40 2.08 -0.18 9.41
CA THR A 40 2.86 -1.37 9.04
C THR A 40 2.69 -2.50 10.06
N VAL A 41 2.80 -2.22 11.36
CA VAL A 41 2.59 -3.21 12.43
C VAL A 41 1.19 -3.79 12.37
N LEU A 42 0.17 -2.97 12.19
CA LEU A 42 -1.21 -3.41 12.12
C LEU A 42 -1.47 -4.27 10.86
N ALA A 43 -0.95 -3.88 9.71
CA ALA A 43 -1.04 -4.64 8.46
C ALA A 43 -0.32 -6.01 8.56
N VAL A 44 0.88 -6.05 9.15
CA VAL A 44 1.61 -7.30 9.41
C VAL A 44 0.83 -8.23 10.35
N ARG A 45 0.18 -7.68 11.36
CA ARG A 45 -0.66 -8.47 12.27
C ARG A 45 -1.91 -9.02 11.57
N GLU A 46 -2.53 -8.25 10.66
CA GLU A 46 -3.64 -8.74 9.84
C GLU A 46 -3.18 -9.89 8.93
N TYR A 47 -2.06 -9.72 8.25
CA TYR A 47 -1.47 -10.77 7.43
C TYR A 47 -1.10 -12.02 8.26
N GLY A 48 -0.52 -11.83 9.44
CA GLY A 48 -0.22 -12.91 10.37
C GLY A 48 -1.47 -13.69 10.85
N ARG A 49 -2.62 -13.00 10.97
CA ARG A 49 -3.91 -13.69 11.27
C ARG A 49 -4.36 -14.54 10.08
N MET A 50 -4.20 -14.07 8.84
CA MET A 50 -4.50 -14.88 7.65
C MET A 50 -3.62 -16.14 7.59
N LEU A 51 -2.35 -16.03 7.98
CA LEU A 51 -1.42 -17.16 8.12
C LEU A 51 -1.70 -18.02 9.36
N GLN A 52 -2.66 -17.66 10.21
CA GLN A 52 -2.97 -18.35 11.47
C GLN A 52 -1.78 -18.42 12.43
N ILE A 53 -0.89 -17.43 12.41
CA ILE A 53 0.28 -17.36 13.30
C ILE A 53 -0.20 -17.13 14.75
N LYS A 54 0.02 -18.11 15.61
CA LYS A 54 -0.33 -18.05 17.04
C LYS A 54 0.80 -17.47 17.90
N SER A 55 2.05 -17.60 17.45
CA SER A 55 3.23 -17.14 18.18
C SER A 55 3.29 -15.62 18.24
N LYS A 56 3.16 -15.06 19.43
CA LYS A 56 3.34 -13.61 19.66
C LYS A 56 4.78 -13.17 19.35
N ALA A 57 5.76 -14.01 19.65
CA ALA A 57 7.18 -13.75 19.38
C ALA A 57 7.41 -13.58 17.87
N LEU A 58 6.87 -14.50 17.05
CA LEU A 58 6.98 -14.41 15.59
C LEU A 58 6.28 -13.17 15.05
N LEU A 59 5.06 -12.87 15.49
CA LEU A 59 4.35 -11.65 15.05
C LEU A 59 5.11 -10.37 15.43
N THR A 60 5.77 -10.36 16.59
CA THR A 60 6.60 -9.23 16.99
C THR A 60 7.85 -9.14 16.12
N LEU A 61 8.51 -10.26 15.84
CA LEU A 61 9.68 -10.32 14.96
C LEU A 61 9.36 -9.81 13.56
N LEU A 62 8.25 -10.26 12.95
CA LEU A 62 7.80 -9.79 11.63
C LEU A 62 7.48 -8.29 11.64
N SER A 63 6.82 -7.81 12.70
CA SER A 63 6.51 -6.39 12.86
C SER A 63 7.77 -5.54 12.98
N LEU A 64 8.74 -5.94 13.80
CA LEU A 64 10.01 -5.24 13.96
C LEU A 64 10.84 -5.27 12.67
N SER A 65 10.88 -6.41 11.96
CA SER A 65 11.56 -6.53 10.67
C SER A 65 10.97 -5.58 9.62
N SER A 66 9.64 -5.46 9.57
CA SER A 66 8.97 -4.56 8.64
C SER A 66 9.19 -3.08 9.01
N VAL A 67 9.12 -2.75 10.31
CA VAL A 67 9.40 -1.40 10.80
C VAL A 67 10.87 -1.01 10.60
N LEU A 68 11.81 -1.97 10.67
CA LEU A 68 13.22 -1.72 10.37
C LEU A 68 13.42 -1.20 8.95
N ILE A 69 12.69 -1.73 7.97
CA ILE A 69 12.71 -1.23 6.58
C ILE A 69 12.19 0.21 6.54
N VAL A 70 11.03 0.48 7.16
CA VAL A 70 10.43 1.83 7.22
C VAL A 70 11.37 2.82 7.91
N PHE A 71 12.01 2.41 9.00
CA PHE A 71 12.98 3.22 9.73
C PHE A 71 14.21 3.55 8.90
N ASN A 72 14.74 2.58 8.16
CA ASN A 72 15.87 2.82 7.27
C ASN A 72 15.52 3.83 6.17
N VAL A 73 14.32 3.74 5.60
CA VAL A 73 13.83 4.74 4.63
C VAL A 73 13.72 6.11 5.27
N TYR A 74 13.22 6.22 6.51
CA TYR A 74 13.19 7.48 7.25
C TYR A 74 14.61 8.07 7.44
N LEU A 75 15.60 7.25 7.77
CA LEU A 75 16.99 7.70 7.90
C LEU A 75 17.53 8.24 6.57
N ILE A 76 17.30 7.52 5.47
CA ILE A 76 17.70 7.94 4.11
C ILE A 76 17.06 9.27 3.74
N SER A 77 15.74 9.40 3.92
CA SER A 77 14.99 10.61 3.56
C SER A 77 15.45 11.86 4.32
N ASN A 78 15.92 11.67 5.56
CA ASN A 78 16.41 12.77 6.41
C ASN A 78 17.93 12.96 6.36
N ASN A 79 18.65 12.27 5.46
CA ASN A 79 20.11 12.31 5.32
C ASN A 79 20.88 11.91 6.61
N TYR A 80 20.29 11.04 7.42
CA TYR A 80 20.98 10.39 8.53
C TYR A 80 21.80 9.20 8.05
N ASN A 81 22.72 8.72 8.90
CA ASN A 81 23.41 7.47 8.64
C ASN A 81 22.41 6.32 8.59
N TYR A 82 22.44 5.55 7.53
CA TYR A 82 21.52 4.43 7.28
C TYR A 82 22.28 3.13 7.06
N LEU A 83 21.57 2.01 7.25
CA LEU A 83 22.13 0.69 6.99
C LEU A 83 22.00 0.34 5.50
N PRO A 84 23.04 -0.19 4.86
CA PRO A 84 22.91 -0.78 3.53
C PRO A 84 21.80 -1.84 3.50
N TYR A 85 20.97 -1.83 2.47
CA TYR A 85 19.84 -2.77 2.37
C TYR A 85 20.28 -4.24 2.47
N GLY A 86 21.48 -4.59 1.97
CA GLY A 86 22.02 -5.95 2.12
C GLY A 86 22.16 -6.38 3.58
N ILE A 87 22.56 -5.47 4.47
CA ILE A 87 22.66 -5.74 5.92
C ILE A 87 21.25 -5.92 6.51
N ILE A 88 20.29 -5.09 6.12
CA ILE A 88 18.91 -5.22 6.61
C ILE A 88 18.32 -6.56 6.21
N PHE A 89 18.44 -6.94 4.93
CA PHE A 89 17.98 -8.25 4.45
C PHE A 89 18.66 -9.41 5.16
N PHE A 90 19.99 -9.31 5.38
CA PHE A 90 20.72 -10.31 6.15
C PHE A 90 20.16 -10.44 7.59
N ILE A 91 19.96 -9.33 8.29
CA ILE A 91 19.40 -9.33 9.66
C ILE A 91 18.00 -9.96 9.66
N ILE A 92 17.13 -9.61 8.72
CA ILE A 92 15.77 -10.14 8.62
C ILE A 92 15.79 -11.65 8.37
N ILE A 93 16.51 -12.10 7.34
CA ILE A 93 16.60 -13.52 6.99
C ILE A 93 17.22 -14.32 8.15
N PHE A 94 18.29 -13.83 8.73
CA PHE A 94 19.00 -14.51 9.80
C PHE A 94 18.17 -14.61 11.08
N SER A 95 17.43 -13.55 11.44
CA SER A 95 16.55 -13.55 12.61
C SER A 95 15.39 -14.52 12.46
N LEU A 96 14.77 -14.59 11.27
CA LEU A 96 13.73 -15.57 10.96
C LEU A 96 14.29 -17.00 10.91
N TYR A 97 15.48 -17.19 10.35
CA TYR A 97 16.16 -18.49 10.37
C TYR A 97 16.39 -18.97 11.80
N ILE A 98 16.93 -18.12 12.68
CA ILE A 98 17.13 -18.46 14.10
C ILE A 98 15.81 -18.82 14.76
N TYR A 99 14.74 -18.02 14.53
CA TYR A 99 13.43 -18.32 15.08
C TYR A 99 12.95 -19.73 14.67
N HIS A 100 13.07 -20.09 13.40
CA HIS A 100 12.67 -21.39 12.90
C HIS A 100 13.59 -22.54 13.30
N LEU A 101 14.87 -22.26 13.61
CA LEU A 101 15.78 -23.26 14.14
C LEU A 101 15.31 -23.77 15.50
N TYR A 102 14.81 -22.86 16.36
CA TYR A 102 14.27 -23.22 17.68
C TYR A 102 12.82 -23.76 17.63
N ASN A 103 12.08 -23.44 16.57
CA ASN A 103 10.69 -23.85 16.38
C ASN A 103 10.54 -24.64 15.08
N TYR A 104 11.42 -25.64 14.89
CA TYR A 104 11.46 -26.40 13.64
C TYR A 104 10.21 -27.27 13.46
N GLU A 105 9.55 -27.09 12.32
CA GLU A 105 8.41 -27.92 11.89
C GLU A 105 8.81 -28.63 10.59
N GLU A 106 8.81 -29.96 10.65
CA GLU A 106 9.15 -30.80 9.48
C GLU A 106 8.20 -30.51 8.32
N ASN A 107 8.78 -30.40 7.10
CA ASN A 107 8.06 -30.13 5.84
C ASN A 107 7.36 -28.75 5.74
N GLN A 108 7.43 -27.87 6.75
CA GLN A 108 6.80 -26.56 6.72
C GLN A 108 7.82 -25.40 6.70
N PHE A 109 9.11 -25.67 6.98
CA PHE A 109 10.14 -24.65 7.17
C PHE A 109 10.20 -23.64 6.00
N ILE A 110 10.42 -24.13 4.77
CA ILE A 110 10.55 -23.25 3.59
C ILE A 110 9.26 -22.50 3.30
N LYS A 111 8.11 -23.18 3.42
CA LYS A 111 6.80 -22.55 3.21
C LYS A 111 6.54 -21.42 4.20
N ASN A 112 6.76 -21.68 5.48
CA ASN A 112 6.55 -20.68 6.54
C ASN A 112 7.53 -19.51 6.38
N LEU A 113 8.81 -19.78 6.14
CA LEU A 113 9.82 -18.76 5.90
C LEU A 113 9.46 -17.88 4.69
N SER A 114 9.00 -18.50 3.58
CA SER A 114 8.62 -17.78 2.37
C SER A 114 7.45 -16.83 2.61
N TYR A 115 6.40 -17.26 3.29
CA TYR A 115 5.25 -16.41 3.61
C TYR A 115 5.61 -15.27 4.56
N GLN A 116 6.53 -15.50 5.48
CA GLN A 116 6.99 -14.51 6.45
C GLN A 116 7.89 -13.45 5.78
N LEU A 117 8.87 -13.89 4.99
CA LEU A 117 9.70 -12.98 4.19
C LEU A 117 8.86 -12.16 3.22
N PHE A 118 7.89 -12.83 2.55
CA PHE A 118 6.96 -12.13 1.68
C PHE A 118 6.20 -11.04 2.45
N SER A 119 5.70 -11.30 3.67
CA SER A 119 4.99 -10.29 4.45
C SER A 119 5.85 -9.06 4.76
N VAL A 120 7.11 -9.27 5.12
CA VAL A 120 8.05 -8.19 5.46
C VAL A 120 8.37 -7.34 4.22
N ILE A 121 8.66 -7.99 3.09
CA ILE A 121 8.98 -7.29 1.84
C ILE A 121 7.75 -6.59 1.26
N TYR A 122 6.61 -7.28 1.19
CA TYR A 122 5.37 -6.75 0.62
C TYR A 122 4.83 -5.59 1.44
N ILE A 123 4.63 -5.80 2.74
CA ILE A 123 4.01 -4.80 3.61
C ILE A 123 5.05 -3.74 4.04
N GLY A 124 6.15 -4.17 4.65
CA GLY A 124 7.19 -3.26 5.14
C GLY A 124 7.88 -2.51 4.01
N GLY A 125 8.25 -3.23 2.94
CA GLY A 125 8.84 -2.64 1.73
C GLY A 125 7.87 -1.68 1.04
N GLY A 126 6.65 -2.12 0.71
CA GLY A 126 5.67 -1.31 0.00
C GLY A 126 5.25 -0.05 0.75
N LEU A 127 4.90 -0.18 2.06
CA LEU A 127 4.48 0.95 2.87
C LEU A 127 5.63 1.93 3.19
N SER A 128 6.89 1.49 3.20
CA SER A 128 8.03 2.39 3.42
C SER A 128 8.14 3.49 2.38
N PHE A 129 7.68 3.26 1.15
CA PHE A 129 7.65 4.27 0.10
C PHE A 129 6.72 5.44 0.38
N ALA A 130 5.77 5.32 1.33
CA ALA A 130 5.03 6.48 1.81
C ALA A 130 5.96 7.55 2.38
N VAL A 131 6.99 7.13 3.12
CA VAL A 131 7.99 8.04 3.70
C VAL A 131 8.84 8.67 2.61
N PHE A 132 9.34 7.87 1.65
CA PHE A 132 10.07 8.40 0.49
C PHE A 132 9.26 9.41 -0.30
N LEU A 133 8.01 9.09 -0.63
CA LEU A 133 7.14 9.98 -1.42
C LEU A 133 6.80 11.27 -0.69
N ARG A 134 6.66 11.19 0.64
CA ARG A 134 6.40 12.38 1.45
C ARG A 134 7.61 13.30 1.49
N ASP A 135 8.82 12.77 1.57
CA ASP A 135 10.06 13.52 1.77
C ASP A 135 10.90 13.65 0.47
N LEU A 136 10.28 13.42 -0.70
CA LEU A 136 10.98 13.36 -1.98
C LEU A 136 11.66 14.68 -2.37
N ASN A 137 11.08 15.82 -2.00
CA ASN A 137 11.60 17.16 -2.22
C ASN A 137 11.85 17.89 -0.90
N ARG A 138 12.83 18.79 -0.86
CA ARG A 138 13.15 19.55 0.36
C ARG A 138 12.24 20.75 0.62
N ASP A 139 11.42 21.17 -0.36
CA ASP A 139 10.45 22.25 -0.19
C ASP A 139 9.19 21.71 0.53
N PRO A 140 8.78 22.29 1.69
CA PRO A 140 7.64 21.78 2.46
C PRO A 140 6.31 21.75 1.72
N PHE A 141 6.09 22.64 0.74
CA PHE A 141 4.86 22.66 -0.05
C PHE A 141 4.89 21.67 -1.23
N ILE A 142 6.08 21.42 -1.79
CA ILE A 142 6.27 20.48 -2.89
C ILE A 142 6.57 19.07 -2.37
N ASN A 143 7.13 18.96 -1.16
CA ASN A 143 7.53 17.71 -0.53
C ASN A 143 6.45 16.62 -0.52
N THR A 144 5.22 17.01 -0.22
CA THR A 144 4.12 16.07 -0.06
C THR A 144 3.36 15.81 -1.37
N SER A 145 3.72 16.50 -2.46
CA SER A 145 2.96 16.44 -3.72
C SER A 145 2.93 15.04 -4.35
N ALA A 146 4.06 14.32 -4.31
CA ALA A 146 4.14 12.97 -4.84
C ALA A 146 3.28 11.98 -4.04
N LEU A 147 3.24 12.09 -2.71
CA LEU A 147 2.37 11.29 -1.87
C LEU A 147 0.88 11.58 -2.16
N TRP A 148 0.51 12.88 -2.26
CA TRP A 148 -0.85 13.27 -2.60
C TRP A 148 -1.27 12.81 -4.00
N LEU A 149 -0.36 12.87 -4.97
CA LEU A 149 -0.59 12.35 -6.31
C LEU A 149 -0.96 10.87 -6.25
N VAL A 150 -0.18 10.05 -5.54
CA VAL A 150 -0.46 8.61 -5.39
C VAL A 150 -1.81 8.37 -4.73
N LEU A 151 -2.10 9.06 -3.61
CA LEU A 151 -3.35 8.86 -2.88
C LEU A 151 -4.58 9.25 -3.72
N ILE A 152 -4.55 10.45 -4.31
CA ILE A 152 -5.67 10.97 -5.11
C ILE A 152 -5.85 10.13 -6.38
N ALA A 153 -4.76 9.80 -7.08
CA ALA A 153 -4.83 9.00 -8.30
C ALA A 153 -5.34 7.57 -8.03
N THR A 154 -4.97 6.95 -6.90
CA THR A 154 -5.51 5.65 -6.49
C THR A 154 -7.02 5.75 -6.23
N TRP A 155 -7.48 6.74 -5.46
CA TRP A 155 -8.92 6.94 -5.20
C TRP A 155 -9.72 7.24 -6.47
N LEU A 156 -9.14 7.97 -7.42
CA LEU A 156 -9.76 8.23 -8.73
C LEU A 156 -9.84 6.95 -9.57
N THR A 157 -8.79 6.12 -9.54
CA THR A 157 -8.79 4.82 -10.22
C THR A 157 -9.92 3.94 -9.72
N ASP A 158 -10.06 3.81 -8.39
CA ASP A 158 -11.11 2.99 -7.78
C ASP A 158 -12.50 3.55 -8.05
N SER A 159 -12.68 4.86 -7.93
CA SER A 159 -13.95 5.53 -8.19
C SER A 159 -14.37 5.41 -9.65
N GLY A 160 -13.45 5.68 -10.58
CA GLY A 160 -13.68 5.53 -12.02
C GLY A 160 -14.03 4.07 -12.37
N ALA A 161 -13.26 3.13 -11.83
CA ALA A 161 -13.51 1.71 -12.04
C ALA A 161 -14.87 1.28 -11.49
N TYR A 162 -15.27 1.78 -10.32
CA TYR A 162 -16.57 1.47 -9.73
C TYR A 162 -17.74 2.01 -10.54
N PHE A 163 -17.73 3.32 -10.88
CA PHE A 163 -18.85 3.93 -11.59
C PHE A 163 -19.02 3.39 -13.01
N VAL A 164 -17.93 3.28 -13.77
CA VAL A 164 -17.97 2.74 -15.13
C VAL A 164 -18.27 1.24 -15.11
N GLY A 165 -17.68 0.48 -14.20
CA GLY A 165 -17.93 -0.95 -14.04
C GLY A 165 -19.36 -1.26 -13.67
N LYS A 166 -19.98 -0.46 -12.79
CA LYS A 166 -21.40 -0.60 -12.42
C LYS A 166 -22.35 -0.31 -13.59
N LYS A 167 -22.02 0.66 -14.43
CA LYS A 167 -22.91 1.09 -15.54
C LYS A 167 -22.72 0.27 -16.82
N PHE A 168 -21.48 -0.07 -17.14
CA PHE A 168 -21.12 -0.69 -18.43
C PHE A 168 -20.44 -2.07 -18.29
N GLY A 169 -20.19 -2.53 -17.07
CA GLY A 169 -19.47 -3.79 -16.82
C GLY A 169 -20.33 -5.00 -17.16
N LYS A 170 -19.90 -5.78 -18.16
CA LYS A 170 -20.53 -7.04 -18.56
C LYS A 170 -19.64 -8.25 -18.30
N LYS A 171 -18.33 -8.09 -18.50
CA LYS A 171 -17.33 -9.18 -18.40
C LYS A 171 -16.44 -8.94 -17.19
N SER A 172 -16.38 -9.92 -16.29
CA SER A 172 -15.44 -9.90 -15.17
C SER A 172 -14.00 -9.97 -15.69
N MET A 173 -13.10 -9.21 -15.06
CA MET A 173 -11.67 -9.21 -15.35
C MET A 173 -10.96 -10.40 -14.66
N ALA A 174 -11.41 -10.77 -13.46
CA ALA A 174 -10.82 -11.85 -12.67
C ALA A 174 -11.93 -12.67 -11.97
N PRO A 175 -12.65 -13.57 -12.71
CA PRO A 175 -13.84 -14.25 -12.20
C PRO A 175 -13.65 -15.03 -10.90
N ILE A 176 -12.48 -15.66 -10.74
CA ILE A 176 -12.17 -16.52 -9.58
C ILE A 176 -11.75 -15.67 -8.37
N ILE A 177 -11.00 -14.59 -8.60
CA ILE A 177 -10.35 -13.79 -7.55
C ILE A 177 -11.27 -12.68 -7.06
N SER A 178 -11.81 -11.91 -8.01
CA SER A 178 -12.69 -10.77 -7.77
C SER A 178 -13.78 -10.67 -8.86
N PRO A 179 -14.89 -11.42 -8.73
CA PRO A 179 -15.92 -11.51 -9.77
C PRO A 179 -16.60 -10.18 -10.10
N ASN A 180 -16.59 -9.24 -9.17
CA ASN A 180 -17.23 -7.92 -9.33
C ASN A 180 -16.35 -6.90 -10.08
N LYS A 181 -15.05 -7.16 -10.28
CA LYS A 181 -14.18 -6.31 -11.07
C LYS A 181 -14.35 -6.60 -12.54
N THR A 182 -14.73 -5.58 -13.33
CA THR A 182 -15.03 -5.74 -14.75
C THR A 182 -13.98 -5.08 -15.64
N ILE A 183 -13.82 -5.58 -16.87
CA ILE A 183 -12.91 -5.00 -17.86
C ILE A 183 -13.32 -3.54 -18.17
N ALA A 184 -14.62 -3.27 -18.34
CA ALA A 184 -15.11 -1.91 -18.55
C ALA A 184 -14.78 -0.99 -17.37
N GLY A 185 -14.87 -1.52 -16.13
CA GLY A 185 -14.44 -0.80 -14.93
C GLY A 185 -12.95 -0.47 -14.96
N ALA A 186 -12.10 -1.44 -15.29
CA ALA A 186 -10.66 -1.21 -15.39
C ALA A 186 -10.32 -0.10 -16.40
N VAL A 187 -10.93 -0.15 -17.60
CA VAL A 187 -10.76 0.91 -18.62
C VAL A 187 -11.26 2.26 -18.09
N GLY A 188 -12.41 2.28 -17.39
CA GLY A 188 -12.96 3.50 -16.78
C GLY A 188 -12.02 4.10 -15.71
N GLY A 189 -11.46 3.27 -14.85
CA GLY A 189 -10.45 3.70 -13.87
C GLY A 189 -9.20 4.28 -14.53
N ILE A 190 -8.66 3.59 -15.56
CA ILE A 190 -7.50 4.06 -16.31
C ILE A 190 -7.78 5.42 -16.95
N LEU A 191 -8.89 5.57 -17.67
CA LEU A 191 -9.21 6.82 -18.36
C LEU A 191 -9.47 7.98 -17.40
N THR A 192 -10.18 7.73 -16.29
CA THR A 192 -10.45 8.77 -15.27
C THR A 192 -9.16 9.27 -14.65
N THR A 193 -8.26 8.38 -14.27
CA THR A 193 -6.99 8.74 -13.64
C THR A 193 -6.03 9.37 -14.65
N ALA A 194 -5.96 8.84 -15.87
CA ALA A 194 -5.14 9.42 -16.94
C ALA A 194 -5.56 10.86 -17.25
N LEU A 195 -6.87 11.12 -17.38
CA LEU A 195 -7.38 12.46 -17.59
C LEU A 195 -6.99 13.41 -16.44
N PHE A 196 -7.09 12.97 -15.20
CA PHE A 196 -6.69 13.77 -14.04
C PHE A 196 -5.21 14.09 -14.05
N ILE A 197 -4.32 13.09 -14.25
CA ILE A 197 -2.87 13.31 -14.23
C ILE A 197 -2.44 14.21 -15.37
N ILE A 198 -2.94 13.99 -16.58
CA ILE A 198 -2.62 14.81 -17.76
C ILE A 198 -3.11 16.25 -17.56
N ALA A 199 -4.34 16.44 -17.09
CA ALA A 199 -4.87 17.76 -16.80
C ALA A 199 -4.06 18.48 -15.71
N ALA A 200 -3.73 17.79 -14.61
CA ALA A 200 -2.92 18.36 -13.55
C ALA A 200 -1.53 18.78 -14.06
N ALA A 201 -0.86 17.92 -14.82
CA ALA A 201 0.45 18.22 -15.41
C ALA A 201 0.39 19.38 -16.40
N TYR A 202 -0.71 19.50 -17.16
CA TYR A 202 -0.93 20.62 -18.08
C TYR A 202 -1.11 21.95 -17.34
N PHE A 203 -1.97 21.99 -16.32
CA PHE A 203 -2.21 23.21 -15.54
C PHE A 203 -1.01 23.64 -14.69
N LEU A 204 -0.14 22.69 -14.31
CA LEU A 204 1.10 22.98 -13.61
C LEU A 204 2.27 23.29 -14.56
N GLU A 205 2.04 23.32 -15.88
CA GLU A 205 3.04 23.59 -16.92
C GLU A 205 4.23 22.61 -16.92
N ILE A 206 4.02 21.38 -16.43
CA ILE A 206 5.05 20.32 -16.35
C ILE A 206 4.76 19.15 -17.29
N LEU A 207 3.78 19.28 -18.20
CA LEU A 207 3.37 18.20 -19.09
C LEU A 207 4.48 17.82 -20.06
N THR A 208 4.94 16.57 -19.93
CA THR A 208 5.90 15.93 -20.84
C THR A 208 5.37 14.58 -21.28
N ILE A 209 6.05 13.93 -22.23
CA ILE A 209 5.71 12.57 -22.66
C ILE A 209 5.76 11.58 -21.48
N TYR A 210 6.64 11.78 -20.51
CA TYR A 210 6.75 10.94 -19.33
C TYR A 210 5.49 11.01 -18.45
N TYR A 211 4.89 12.20 -18.29
CA TYR A 211 3.61 12.33 -17.56
C TYR A 211 2.46 11.65 -18.29
N ILE A 212 2.46 11.63 -19.60
CA ILE A 212 1.46 10.89 -20.40
C ILE A 212 1.63 9.39 -20.18
N ILE A 213 2.87 8.88 -20.25
CA ILE A 213 3.16 7.46 -19.99
C ILE A 213 2.75 7.09 -18.56
N PHE A 214 3.12 7.91 -17.57
CA PHE A 214 2.77 7.72 -16.17
C PHE A 214 1.25 7.67 -15.97
N ALA A 215 0.51 8.56 -16.63
CA ALA A 215 -0.94 8.67 -16.51
C ALA A 215 -1.69 7.36 -16.87
N PHE A 216 -1.15 6.59 -17.81
CA PHE A 216 -1.73 5.28 -18.19
C PHE A 216 -1.16 4.11 -17.39
N LEU A 217 0.12 4.14 -17.04
CA LEU A 217 0.76 3.05 -16.30
C LEU A 217 0.34 3.04 -14.83
N PHE A 218 0.24 4.21 -14.18
CA PHE A 218 -0.12 4.30 -12.76
C PHE A 218 -1.43 3.56 -12.42
N PRO A 219 -2.58 3.87 -13.08
CA PRO A 219 -3.83 3.19 -12.76
C PRO A 219 -3.81 1.69 -13.10
N ALA A 220 -3.03 1.28 -14.11
CA ALA A 220 -2.84 -0.15 -14.39
C ALA A 220 -2.13 -0.85 -13.22
N VAL A 221 -1.07 -0.25 -12.67
CA VAL A 221 -0.37 -0.76 -11.47
C VAL A 221 -1.30 -0.77 -10.26
N ALA A 222 -2.15 0.26 -10.07
CA ALA A 222 -3.12 0.31 -8.97
C ALA A 222 -4.12 -0.86 -9.04
N ILE A 223 -4.70 -1.10 -10.22
CA ILE A 223 -5.63 -2.20 -10.46
C ILE A 223 -4.95 -3.56 -10.23
N MET A 224 -3.70 -3.72 -10.68
CA MET A 224 -2.92 -4.96 -10.46
C MET A 224 -2.62 -5.17 -8.97
N GLY A 225 -2.31 -4.11 -8.21
CA GLY A 225 -2.06 -4.18 -6.78
C GLY A 225 -3.26 -4.70 -5.99
N ASP A 226 -4.45 -4.12 -6.24
CA ASP A 226 -5.71 -4.57 -5.64
C ASP A 226 -6.07 -6.03 -6.05
N LEU A 227 -5.82 -6.43 -7.29
CA LEU A 227 -5.99 -7.82 -7.70
C LEU A 227 -5.00 -8.76 -6.99
N PHE A 228 -3.77 -8.32 -6.83
CA PHE A 228 -2.75 -9.12 -6.17
C PHE A 228 -3.10 -9.39 -4.71
N GLU A 229 -3.55 -8.36 -3.96
CA GLU A 229 -4.04 -8.56 -2.59
C GLU A 229 -5.28 -9.45 -2.56
N SER A 230 -6.18 -9.30 -3.53
CA SER A 230 -7.32 -10.19 -3.68
C SER A 230 -6.89 -11.64 -3.89
N CYS A 231 -5.80 -11.92 -4.65
CA CYS A 231 -5.22 -13.26 -4.77
C CYS A 231 -4.74 -13.79 -3.42
N ILE A 232 -4.03 -12.97 -2.65
CA ILE A 232 -3.56 -13.35 -1.32
C ILE A 232 -4.74 -13.74 -0.43
N LYS A 233 -5.78 -12.91 -0.37
CA LYS A 233 -7.00 -13.19 0.42
C LYS A 233 -7.65 -14.51 0.03
N ARG A 234 -7.79 -14.79 -1.26
CA ARG A 234 -8.38 -16.06 -1.75
C ARG A 234 -7.52 -17.27 -1.43
N ASN A 235 -6.19 -17.14 -1.50
CA ASN A 235 -5.28 -18.22 -1.13
C ASN A 235 -5.45 -18.65 0.34
N PHE A 236 -5.81 -17.72 1.23
CA PHE A 236 -6.09 -18.00 2.64
C PHE A 236 -7.59 -18.19 2.96
N GLY A 237 -8.46 -18.27 1.95
CA GLY A 237 -9.90 -18.51 2.11
C GLY A 237 -10.66 -17.37 2.77
N VAL A 238 -10.10 -16.15 2.79
CA VAL A 238 -10.74 -14.97 3.38
C VAL A 238 -11.18 -13.97 2.31
N LYS A 239 -12.07 -13.05 2.68
CA LYS A 239 -12.51 -11.95 1.82
C LYS A 239 -11.87 -10.63 2.22
N ASP A 240 -11.78 -10.36 3.50
CA ASP A 240 -11.21 -9.15 4.06
C ASP A 240 -10.03 -9.52 4.97
N THR A 241 -9.00 -8.69 5.05
CA THR A 241 -7.79 -8.96 5.85
C THR A 241 -8.03 -8.79 7.34
N GLY A 242 -9.02 -7.99 7.72
CA GLY A 242 -9.35 -7.69 9.11
C GLY A 242 -10.63 -6.88 9.26
N THR A 243 -10.88 -6.41 10.49
CA THR A 243 -12.05 -5.61 10.86
C THR A 243 -11.66 -4.38 11.69
N ILE A 244 -10.40 -3.95 11.63
CA ILE A 244 -9.86 -2.87 12.46
C ILE A 244 -10.54 -1.55 12.14
N ILE A 245 -10.85 -1.27 10.86
CA ILE A 245 -11.53 -0.04 10.49
C ILE A 245 -13.04 -0.30 10.40
N PRO A 246 -13.84 0.28 11.31
CA PRO A 246 -15.29 0.03 11.34
C PRO A 246 -15.96 0.34 10.01
N GLY A 247 -16.57 -0.68 9.40
CA GLY A 247 -17.27 -0.57 8.12
C GLY A 247 -16.37 -0.54 6.88
N HIS A 248 -15.04 -0.62 7.04
CA HIS A 248 -14.08 -0.55 5.94
C HIS A 248 -13.14 -1.77 5.83
N GLY A 249 -13.25 -2.78 6.70
CA GLY A 249 -12.38 -3.95 6.68
C GLY A 249 -11.07 -3.76 7.42
N GLY A 250 -10.02 -4.39 6.94
CA GLY A 250 -8.68 -4.29 7.50
C GLY A 250 -7.90 -3.05 7.03
N ILE A 251 -6.78 -2.82 7.68
CA ILE A 251 -5.81 -1.80 7.27
C ILE A 251 -5.18 -2.20 5.94
N LEU A 252 -4.77 -3.45 5.78
CA LEU A 252 -4.16 -3.92 4.56
C LEU A 252 -5.11 -3.75 3.36
N ASP A 253 -6.43 -3.99 3.55
CA ASP A 253 -7.46 -3.74 2.53
C ASP A 253 -7.55 -2.26 2.06
N ARG A 254 -6.95 -1.31 2.76
CA ARG A 254 -6.93 0.12 2.41
C ARG A 254 -5.65 0.55 1.70
N PHE A 255 -4.61 -0.26 1.77
CA PHE A 255 -3.32 0.02 1.17
C PHE A 255 -2.94 -0.97 0.06
N ASP A 256 -3.86 -1.82 -0.38
CA ASP A 256 -3.67 -2.85 -1.40
C ASP A 256 -3.06 -2.31 -2.72
N SER A 257 -3.68 -1.30 -3.30
CA SER A 257 -3.16 -0.61 -4.48
C SER A 257 -1.94 0.25 -4.15
N PHE A 258 -1.94 0.89 -2.96
CA PHE A 258 -0.87 1.80 -2.54
C PHE A 258 0.49 1.11 -2.45
N ILE A 259 0.54 -0.11 -1.92
CA ILE A 259 1.76 -0.91 -1.77
C ILE A 259 2.50 -1.08 -3.10
N PHE A 260 1.79 -1.10 -4.23
CA PHE A 260 2.39 -1.17 -5.57
C PHE A 260 2.60 0.20 -6.21
N THR A 261 1.63 1.10 -6.05
CA THR A 261 1.70 2.41 -6.72
C THR A 261 2.72 3.34 -6.09
N ALA A 262 2.98 3.23 -4.79
CA ALA A 262 3.96 4.07 -4.10
C ALA A 262 5.39 3.80 -4.59
N PRO A 263 5.93 2.56 -4.58
CA PRO A 263 7.26 2.28 -5.14
C PRO A 263 7.32 2.58 -6.64
N PHE A 264 6.27 2.24 -7.41
CA PHE A 264 6.22 2.57 -8.83
C PHE A 264 6.38 4.07 -9.08
N THR A 265 5.63 4.90 -8.36
CA THR A 265 5.69 6.36 -8.50
C THR A 265 7.06 6.91 -8.10
N TYR A 266 7.60 6.45 -6.97
CA TYR A 266 8.92 6.88 -6.50
C TYR A 266 10.01 6.63 -7.56
N TYR A 267 10.11 5.41 -8.06
CA TYR A 267 11.11 5.08 -9.07
C TYR A 267 10.84 5.76 -10.41
N PHE A 268 9.57 5.92 -10.80
CA PHE A 268 9.23 6.64 -12.01
C PHE A 268 9.70 8.10 -11.95
N ILE A 269 9.48 8.77 -10.83
CA ILE A 269 9.93 10.15 -10.64
C ILE A 269 11.47 10.22 -10.69
N ILE A 270 12.17 9.39 -9.91
CA ILE A 270 13.63 9.46 -9.83
C ILE A 270 14.33 9.10 -11.14
N LEU A 271 13.80 8.13 -11.89
CA LEU A 271 14.46 7.65 -13.11
C LEU A 271 14.12 8.44 -14.37
N LEU A 272 12.93 9.06 -14.42
CA LEU A 272 12.40 9.64 -15.65
C LEU A 272 12.01 11.13 -15.54
N LEU A 273 11.80 11.64 -14.34
CA LEU A 273 11.38 13.02 -14.08
C LEU A 273 12.41 13.81 -13.24
N GLY A 274 13.37 13.11 -12.60
CA GLY A 274 14.41 13.67 -11.73
C GLY A 274 15.66 14.12 -12.45
#